data_90120c95e23885092d42392689aa8d43
#
_entry.id   90120c95e23885092d42392689aa8d43
#
_cell.length_a   1.000
_cell.length_b   1.000
_cell.length_c   1.000
_cell.angle_alpha   90.00
_cell.angle_beta   90.00
_cell.angle_gamma   90.00
#
_symmetry.space_group_name_H-M   'P 1'
#
loop_
_entity.id
_entity.type
_entity.pdbx_description
1 polymer ?
#
loop_
_entity_poly.entity_id
_entity_poly.type
_entity_poly.pdbx_seq_one_letter_code
_entity_poly.pdbx_strand_id
1 'polypeptide(L)'
;SGSARMVLTSTKPMYLERNTDLGKFSHGNFDFNFDPNEPSVTIVVRVKYKLQKGISSEEAARFKERLQKAVNEFAHNRAELIPKDRNGPRIPIRVILQENNSSYHKVVDLEKVRKWPFERPWVGKDMNFGLNNGIVTLAHEFYHVLGNYDEYDGGVLENSGWWHDNRYFSDQRKSLMGNGTELRERYFDHIARKVSNLTGREYLPALVQPSSNTSNYSQPVRARAIDTHPKIRTHLKFGDRGND
;
A
#
# COMPACT_ATOMS: atom_id res chain seq x y z
N SER A 1 -13.69 51.41 19.15
CA SER A 1 -13.39 50.23 19.99
C SER A 1 -13.38 49.00 19.09
N GLY A 2 -12.18 48.66 18.58
CA GLY A 2 -11.96 47.45 17.79
C GLY A 2 -11.81 46.24 18.71
N SER A 3 -12.76 45.35 18.68
CA SER A 3 -12.67 44.07 19.35
C SER A 3 -11.63 43.22 18.60
N ALA A 4 -10.47 43.03 19.20
CA ALA A 4 -9.47 42.09 18.71
C ALA A 4 -10.06 40.68 18.85
N ARG A 5 -10.38 40.05 17.74
CA ARG A 5 -10.80 38.66 17.65
C ARG A 5 -9.57 37.80 17.95
N MET A 6 -9.48 37.32 19.17
CA MET A 6 -8.46 36.37 19.55
C MET A 6 -8.71 35.08 18.78
N VAL A 7 -7.91 34.85 17.73
CA VAL A 7 -7.88 33.57 17.03
C VAL A 7 -7.18 32.58 17.97
N LEU A 8 -7.97 31.81 18.69
CA LEU A 8 -7.48 30.62 19.41
C LEU A 8 -7.04 29.61 18.36
N THR A 9 -5.79 29.68 17.93
CA THR A 9 -5.15 28.59 17.23
C THR A 9 -4.96 27.46 18.22
N SER A 10 -5.87 26.51 18.20
CA SER A 10 -5.71 25.23 18.89
C SER A 10 -4.55 24.51 18.20
N THR A 11 -3.33 24.68 18.73
CA THR A 11 -2.14 23.98 18.26
C THR A 11 -2.17 22.54 18.75
N LYS A 12 -3.02 21.71 18.16
CA LYS A 12 -2.86 20.26 18.31
C LYS A 12 -1.55 19.87 17.62
N PRO A 13 -0.65 19.15 18.31
CA PRO A 13 0.62 18.79 17.73
C PRO A 13 0.43 17.89 16.51
N MET A 14 1.25 18.12 15.48
CA MET A 14 1.37 17.19 14.37
C MET A 14 1.88 15.86 14.90
N TYR A 15 1.25 14.77 14.45
CA TYR A 15 1.66 13.43 14.82
C TYR A 15 2.55 12.83 13.73
N LEU A 16 3.80 12.58 14.09
CA LEU A 16 4.80 12.00 13.18
C LEU A 16 5.40 10.75 13.81
N GLU A 17 5.29 9.62 13.11
CA GLU A 17 5.97 8.38 13.44
C GLU A 17 6.91 7.99 12.28
N ARG A 18 8.19 7.92 12.61
CA ARG A 18 9.22 7.43 11.68
C ARG A 18 9.31 5.91 11.76
N ASN A 19 9.48 5.29 10.61
CA ASN A 19 9.64 3.84 10.50
C ASN A 19 8.51 3.09 11.24
N THR A 20 7.26 3.43 10.92
CA THR A 20 6.08 2.76 11.48
C THR A 20 6.24 1.26 11.39
N ASP A 21 6.18 0.58 12.52
CA ASP A 21 6.22 -0.88 12.59
C ASP A 21 4.82 -1.44 12.31
N LEU A 22 4.71 -2.24 11.27
CA LEU A 22 3.46 -2.90 10.86
C LEU A 22 3.33 -4.33 11.38
N GLY A 23 4.26 -4.74 12.27
CA GLY A 23 4.23 -6.04 12.93
C GLY A 23 5.15 -7.08 12.31
N LYS A 24 5.31 -8.18 13.03
CA LYS A 24 6.35 -9.21 12.79
C LYS A 24 6.25 -9.87 11.40
N PHE A 25 5.05 -9.99 10.85
CA PHE A 25 4.80 -10.68 9.58
C PHE A 25 4.57 -9.73 8.42
N SER A 26 4.48 -8.42 8.69
CA SER A 26 4.39 -7.42 7.65
C SER A 26 5.78 -7.02 7.18
N HIS A 27 6.00 -7.04 5.89
CA HIS A 27 7.21 -6.49 5.27
C HIS A 27 7.05 -4.98 4.98
N GLY A 28 5.92 -4.42 5.40
CA GLY A 28 5.63 -3.00 5.21
C GLY A 28 6.38 -2.13 6.20
N ASN A 29 6.85 -0.98 5.71
CA ASN A 29 7.46 0.06 6.53
C ASN A 29 7.36 1.40 5.82
N PHE A 30 7.00 2.44 6.57
CA PHE A 30 6.86 3.79 6.06
C PHE A 30 6.91 4.82 7.20
N ASP A 31 7.06 6.09 6.85
CA ASP A 31 6.79 7.19 7.77
C ASP A 31 5.31 7.54 7.72
N PHE A 32 4.70 7.69 8.88
CA PHE A 32 3.31 8.08 9.04
C PHE A 32 3.24 9.49 9.62
N ASN A 33 2.47 10.36 8.99
CA ASN A 33 2.21 11.70 9.47
C ASN A 33 0.71 11.98 9.44
N PHE A 34 0.18 12.42 10.57
CA PHE A 34 -1.19 12.87 10.69
C PHE A 34 -1.21 14.31 11.20
N ASP A 35 -1.80 15.21 10.43
CA ASP A 35 -2.00 16.61 10.82
C ASP A 35 -3.46 16.82 11.22
N PRO A 36 -3.75 17.00 12.52
CA PRO A 36 -5.11 17.25 12.98
C PRO A 36 -5.60 18.69 12.71
N ASN A 37 -4.72 19.63 12.40
CA ASN A 37 -5.08 21.02 12.12
C ASN A 37 -5.57 21.20 10.69
N GLU A 38 -4.89 20.54 9.75
CA GLU A 38 -5.34 20.35 8.38
C GLU A 38 -5.54 18.84 8.16
N PRO A 39 -6.70 18.28 8.53
CA PRO A 39 -6.85 16.85 8.64
C PRO A 39 -6.41 16.13 7.36
N SER A 40 -5.25 15.51 7.44
CA SER A 40 -4.64 14.74 6.36
C SER A 40 -3.69 13.68 6.92
N VAL A 41 -3.60 12.56 6.24
CA VAL A 41 -2.59 11.54 6.47
C VAL A 41 -1.60 11.59 5.33
N THR A 42 -0.31 11.62 5.64
CA THR A 42 0.76 11.49 4.66
C THR A 42 1.63 10.31 5.02
N ILE A 43 1.70 9.34 4.13
CA ILE A 43 2.56 8.18 4.21
C ILE A 43 3.74 8.43 3.26
N VAL A 44 4.96 8.31 3.77
CA VAL A 44 6.18 8.43 2.96
C VAL A 44 6.92 7.11 2.98
N VAL A 45 7.09 6.53 1.81
CA VAL A 45 7.95 5.37 1.60
C VAL A 45 9.27 5.85 1.01
N ARG A 46 10.34 5.72 1.79
CA ARG A 46 11.68 6.08 1.36
C ARG A 46 12.40 4.85 0.82
N VAL A 47 12.95 4.96 -0.38
CA VAL A 47 13.63 3.85 -1.05
C VAL A 47 15.02 4.24 -1.51
N LYS A 48 15.91 3.26 -1.53
CA LYS A 48 17.22 3.32 -2.19
C LYS A 48 17.21 2.32 -3.34
N TYR A 49 17.70 2.72 -4.49
CA TYR A 49 17.84 1.83 -5.64
C TYR A 49 19.20 1.15 -5.66
N LYS A 50 19.18 -0.16 -5.87
CA LYS A 50 20.35 -0.98 -6.14
C LYS A 50 20.17 -1.59 -7.54
N LEU A 51 21.07 -1.28 -8.44
CA LEU A 51 20.99 -1.69 -9.83
C LEU A 51 21.91 -2.87 -10.10
N GLN A 52 21.40 -3.89 -10.75
CA GLN A 52 22.22 -4.97 -11.27
C GLN A 52 23.24 -4.41 -12.31
N LYS A 53 24.42 -5.01 -12.34
CA LYS A 53 25.45 -4.66 -13.33
C LYS A 53 24.88 -4.76 -14.75
N GLY A 54 25.12 -3.72 -15.54
CA GLY A 54 24.69 -3.64 -16.93
C GLY A 54 23.31 -3.00 -17.13
N ILE A 55 22.66 -2.49 -16.09
CA ILE A 55 21.50 -1.61 -16.23
C ILE A 55 22.01 -0.20 -16.53
N SER A 56 21.50 0.40 -17.61
CA SER A 56 21.85 1.78 -17.97
C SER A 56 21.12 2.81 -17.12
N SER A 57 21.62 4.03 -17.10
CA SER A 57 20.97 5.16 -16.42
C SER A 57 19.56 5.42 -16.96
N GLU A 58 19.38 5.29 -18.27
CA GLU A 58 18.09 5.48 -18.95
C GLU A 58 17.10 4.38 -18.61
N GLU A 59 17.55 3.13 -18.55
CA GLU A 59 16.74 1.99 -18.12
C GLU A 59 16.26 2.18 -16.68
N ALA A 60 17.17 2.57 -15.80
CA ALA A 60 16.86 2.86 -14.39
C ALA A 60 15.87 4.03 -14.27
N ALA A 61 16.06 5.11 -15.02
CA ALA A 61 15.18 6.27 -15.00
C ALA A 61 13.76 5.90 -15.44
N ARG A 62 13.62 5.15 -16.54
CA ARG A 62 12.30 4.66 -17.00
C ARG A 62 11.62 3.76 -15.97
N PHE A 63 12.36 2.91 -15.28
CA PHE A 63 11.79 2.09 -14.21
C PHE A 63 11.32 2.96 -13.04
N LYS A 64 12.12 3.92 -12.60
CA LYS A 64 11.76 4.84 -11.51
C LYS A 64 10.49 5.63 -11.84
N GLU A 65 10.36 6.13 -13.06
CA GLU A 65 9.15 6.81 -13.54
C GLU A 65 7.94 5.87 -13.50
N ARG A 66 8.09 4.62 -13.92
CA ARG A 66 7.01 3.63 -13.90
C ARG A 66 6.59 3.28 -12.48
N LEU A 67 7.53 3.10 -11.56
CA LEU A 67 7.21 2.87 -10.15
C LEU A 67 6.49 4.08 -9.54
N GLN A 68 6.97 5.29 -9.83
CA GLN A 68 6.32 6.53 -9.39
C GLN A 68 4.90 6.64 -9.95
N LYS A 69 4.71 6.28 -11.22
CA LYS A 69 3.38 6.25 -11.85
C LYS A 69 2.47 5.23 -11.17
N ALA A 70 2.97 4.04 -10.84
CA ALA A 70 2.20 3.04 -10.11
C ALA A 70 1.74 3.55 -8.74
N VAL A 71 2.60 4.23 -8.00
CA VAL A 71 2.25 4.85 -6.72
C VAL A 71 1.22 5.97 -6.90
N ASN A 72 1.42 6.84 -7.86
CA ASN A 72 0.51 7.97 -8.11
C ASN A 72 -0.89 7.52 -8.54
N GLU A 73 -0.98 6.47 -9.36
CA GLU A 73 -2.26 6.00 -9.88
C GLU A 73 -2.99 5.05 -8.94
N PHE A 74 -2.27 4.25 -8.16
CA PHE A 74 -2.86 3.21 -7.32
C PHE A 74 -2.84 3.50 -5.83
N ALA A 75 -2.04 4.44 -5.34
CA ALA A 75 -1.92 4.68 -3.90
C ALA A 75 -2.15 6.14 -3.49
N HIS A 76 -1.53 7.10 -4.19
CA HIS A 76 -1.62 8.50 -3.81
C HIS A 76 -3.03 9.06 -4.06
N ASN A 77 -3.65 9.63 -3.01
CA ASN A 77 -5.01 10.17 -3.06
C ASN A 77 -6.08 9.16 -3.57
N ARG A 78 -5.88 7.88 -3.33
CA ARG A 78 -6.81 6.82 -3.74
C ARG A 78 -7.73 6.37 -2.61
N ALA A 79 -7.51 6.85 -1.41
CA ALA A 79 -8.40 6.64 -0.27
C ALA A 79 -8.47 7.88 0.60
N GLU A 80 -9.52 7.94 1.38
CA GLU A 80 -9.76 8.94 2.40
C GLU A 80 -10.37 8.26 3.63
N LEU A 81 -10.26 8.88 4.78
CA LEU A 81 -10.93 8.44 6.00
C LEU A 81 -12.18 9.27 6.24
N ILE A 82 -13.28 8.57 6.47
CA ILE A 82 -14.58 9.19 6.75
C ILE A 82 -14.91 8.94 8.21
N PRO A 83 -15.33 9.97 8.99
CA PRO A 83 -15.86 9.75 10.32
C PRO A 83 -17.07 8.82 10.24
N LYS A 84 -17.13 7.79 11.09
CA LYS A 84 -18.24 6.82 11.12
C LYS A 84 -19.59 7.48 11.38
N ASP A 85 -19.61 8.50 12.22
CA ASP A 85 -20.79 9.32 12.51
C ASP A 85 -21.14 10.32 11.40
N ARG A 86 -20.31 10.38 10.35
CA ARG A 86 -20.42 11.28 9.20
C ARG A 86 -20.37 12.77 9.53
N ASN A 87 -19.94 13.13 10.72
CA ASN A 87 -19.76 14.50 11.15
C ASN A 87 -18.30 14.92 11.04
N GLY A 88 -18.03 15.95 10.28
CA GLY A 88 -16.70 16.53 10.17
C GLY A 88 -16.01 16.19 8.86
N PRO A 89 -14.76 16.63 8.71
CA PRO A 89 -14.04 16.55 7.45
C PRO A 89 -13.62 15.12 7.12
N ARG A 90 -13.56 14.84 5.83
CA ARG A 90 -12.87 13.68 5.29
C ARG A 90 -11.37 13.91 5.36
N ILE A 91 -10.61 12.88 5.65
CA ILE A 91 -9.16 12.93 5.80
C ILE A 91 -8.52 12.25 4.60
N PRO A 92 -7.93 12.99 3.65
CA PRO A 92 -7.24 12.38 2.52
C PRO A 92 -6.02 11.61 2.97
N ILE A 93 -5.74 10.50 2.28
CA ILE A 93 -4.53 9.71 2.46
C ILE A 93 -3.60 9.98 1.28
N ARG A 94 -2.51 10.66 1.56
CA ARG A 94 -1.44 10.93 0.60
C ARG A 94 -0.35 9.89 0.75
N VAL A 95 0.09 9.30 -0.35
CA VAL A 95 1.17 8.31 -0.37
C VAL A 95 2.26 8.82 -1.29
N ILE A 96 3.46 8.97 -0.74
CA ILE A 96 4.61 9.55 -1.41
C ILE A 96 5.73 8.53 -1.44
N LEU A 97 6.26 8.28 -2.65
CA LEU A 97 7.49 7.53 -2.85
C LEU A 97 8.65 8.52 -2.96
N GLN A 98 9.65 8.35 -2.13
CA GLN A 98 10.82 9.22 -2.09
C GLN A 98 12.10 8.41 -2.25
N GLU A 99 12.95 8.77 -3.20
CA GLU A 99 14.31 8.25 -3.25
C GLU A 99 15.15 8.90 -2.17
N ASN A 100 15.80 8.08 -1.33
CA ASN A 100 16.69 8.56 -0.28
C ASN A 100 17.80 7.53 -0.04
N ASN A 101 19.02 7.89 -0.35
CA ASN A 101 20.17 7.00 -0.26
C ASN A 101 20.75 6.89 1.16
N SER A 102 20.42 7.82 2.03
CA SER A 102 20.98 7.90 3.39
C SER A 102 20.06 7.24 4.43
N SER A 103 18.77 7.40 4.26
CA SER A 103 17.76 6.89 5.19
C SER A 103 16.56 6.36 4.40
N TYR A 104 16.40 5.05 4.35
CA TYR A 104 15.39 4.38 3.52
C TYR A 104 14.72 3.24 4.30
N HIS A 105 13.47 2.97 3.95
CA HIS A 105 12.73 1.84 4.47
C HIS A 105 13.04 0.55 3.71
N LYS A 106 13.23 0.67 2.39
CA LYS A 106 13.44 -0.44 1.47
C LYS A 106 14.54 -0.15 0.47
N VAL A 107 15.29 -1.19 0.13
CA VAL A 107 16.10 -1.20 -1.08
C VAL A 107 15.26 -1.74 -2.23
N VAL A 108 15.18 -1.00 -3.31
CA VAL A 108 14.64 -1.50 -4.58
C VAL A 108 15.80 -2.17 -5.33
N ASP A 109 15.84 -3.49 -5.27
CA ASP A 109 16.84 -4.30 -5.98
C ASP A 109 16.35 -4.58 -7.39
N LEU A 110 16.99 -3.99 -8.39
CA LEU A 110 16.54 -3.98 -9.76
C LEU A 110 17.44 -4.84 -10.65
N GLU A 111 16.82 -5.82 -11.30
CA GLU A 111 17.45 -6.71 -12.26
C GLU A 111 17.01 -6.41 -13.70
N LYS A 112 17.82 -6.79 -14.69
CA LYS A 112 17.46 -6.56 -16.10
C LYS A 112 16.14 -7.22 -16.49
N VAL A 113 16.01 -8.51 -16.23
CA VAL A 113 14.80 -9.28 -16.48
C VAL A 113 14.64 -10.32 -15.40
N ARG A 114 13.48 -10.35 -14.78
CA ARG A 114 13.10 -11.46 -13.93
C ARG A 114 12.33 -12.48 -14.76
N LYS A 115 12.80 -13.73 -14.74
CA LYS A 115 12.21 -14.83 -15.49
C LYS A 115 11.21 -15.58 -14.64
N TRP A 116 9.97 -15.58 -15.08
CA TRP A 116 8.92 -16.40 -14.48
C TRP A 116 9.19 -17.91 -14.79
N PRO A 117 8.85 -18.87 -13.88
CA PRO A 117 8.15 -18.70 -12.61
C PRO A 117 9.07 -18.49 -11.39
N PHE A 118 10.38 -18.59 -11.54
CA PHE A 118 11.31 -18.67 -10.41
C PHE A 118 11.78 -17.29 -9.88
N GLU A 119 11.62 -16.26 -10.67
CA GLU A 119 12.10 -14.92 -10.39
C GLU A 119 10.95 -13.90 -10.36
N ARG A 120 9.92 -14.17 -9.56
CA ARG A 120 8.82 -13.22 -9.36
C ARG A 120 9.31 -11.96 -8.65
N PRO A 121 8.73 -10.77 -8.94
CA PRO A 121 8.88 -9.65 -8.05
C PRO A 121 8.32 -10.02 -6.67
N TRP A 122 8.96 -9.56 -5.64
CA TRP A 122 8.52 -9.82 -4.27
C TRP A 122 9.03 -8.74 -3.33
N VAL A 123 8.33 -8.56 -2.23
CA VAL A 123 8.70 -7.68 -1.14
C VAL A 123 8.96 -8.50 0.11
N GLY A 124 10.12 -8.28 0.69
CA GLY A 124 10.53 -8.80 1.97
C GLY A 124 11.31 -7.71 2.67
N LYS A 125 12.52 -8.01 3.08
CA LYS A 125 13.47 -6.99 3.55
C LYS A 125 13.70 -5.94 2.47
N ASP A 126 13.85 -6.39 1.22
CA ASP A 126 14.02 -5.55 0.03
C ASP A 126 12.85 -5.74 -0.94
N MET A 127 12.71 -4.82 -1.87
CA MET A 127 11.76 -4.91 -2.98
C MET A 127 12.52 -5.38 -4.23
N ASN A 128 12.18 -6.55 -4.73
CA ASN A 128 12.91 -7.17 -5.83
C ASN A 128 12.11 -7.09 -7.13
N PHE A 129 12.64 -6.38 -8.11
CA PHE A 129 11.97 -6.12 -9.38
C PHE A 129 12.86 -6.41 -10.59
N GLY A 130 12.20 -6.69 -11.72
CA GLY A 130 12.82 -6.66 -13.05
C GLY A 130 12.43 -5.38 -13.81
N LEU A 131 13.28 -4.94 -14.71
CA LEU A 131 12.98 -3.82 -15.61
C LEU A 131 11.70 -4.04 -16.44
N ASN A 132 11.29 -5.29 -16.62
CA ASN A 132 10.11 -5.70 -17.38
C ASN A 132 8.81 -5.73 -16.56
N ASN A 133 8.85 -5.44 -15.27
CA ASN A 133 7.63 -5.43 -14.45
C ASN A 133 6.72 -4.26 -14.82
N GLY A 134 5.45 -4.57 -15.05
CA GLY A 134 4.43 -3.58 -15.40
C GLY A 134 3.83 -2.87 -14.19
N ILE A 135 3.07 -1.81 -14.46
CA ILE A 135 2.51 -0.91 -13.43
C ILE A 135 1.66 -1.65 -12.40
N VAL A 136 0.80 -2.56 -12.80
CA VAL A 136 -0.06 -3.32 -11.87
C VAL A 136 0.77 -4.18 -10.92
N THR A 137 1.81 -4.83 -11.45
CA THR A 137 2.74 -5.62 -10.63
C THR A 137 3.48 -4.73 -9.64
N LEU A 138 3.97 -3.57 -10.08
CA LEU A 138 4.64 -2.61 -9.21
C LEU A 138 3.70 -2.08 -8.12
N ALA A 139 2.46 -1.78 -8.47
CA ALA A 139 1.44 -1.34 -7.52
C ALA A 139 1.12 -2.43 -6.47
N HIS A 140 0.96 -3.68 -6.90
CA HIS A 140 0.72 -4.79 -5.99
C HIS A 140 1.86 -4.94 -4.98
N GLU A 141 3.09 -4.99 -5.46
CA GLU A 141 4.26 -5.11 -4.58
C GLU A 141 4.42 -3.88 -3.66
N PHE A 142 4.09 -2.70 -4.15
CA PHE A 142 4.09 -1.50 -3.32
C PHE A 142 3.07 -1.57 -2.18
N TYR A 143 1.91 -2.17 -2.40
CA TYR A 143 0.91 -2.37 -1.34
C TYR A 143 1.38 -3.33 -0.23
N HIS A 144 2.31 -4.23 -0.50
CA HIS A 144 2.99 -4.97 0.56
C HIS A 144 3.78 -4.04 1.48
N VAL A 145 4.45 -3.04 0.92
CA VAL A 145 5.17 -2.02 1.72
C VAL A 145 4.20 -1.19 2.57
N LEU A 146 2.97 -0.99 2.10
CA LEU A 146 1.92 -0.34 2.88
C LEU A 146 1.28 -1.26 3.94
N GLY A 147 1.71 -2.52 4.05
CA GLY A 147 1.30 -3.45 5.10
C GLY A 147 0.22 -4.45 4.70
N ASN A 148 -0.06 -4.59 3.42
CA ASN A 148 -1.08 -5.51 2.93
C ASN A 148 -0.46 -6.84 2.51
N TYR A 149 -1.20 -7.93 2.75
CA TYR A 149 -0.80 -9.30 2.41
C TYR A 149 -1.40 -9.74 1.07
N ASP A 150 -0.84 -10.82 0.53
CA ASP A 150 -1.45 -11.47 -0.63
C ASP A 150 -2.84 -12.03 -0.28
N GLU A 151 -3.78 -11.83 -1.20
CA GLU A 151 -5.17 -12.26 -1.04
C GLU A 151 -5.56 -13.40 -1.97
N TYR A 152 -4.60 -13.94 -2.73
CA TYR A 152 -4.83 -15.06 -3.61
C TYR A 152 -4.52 -16.40 -2.92
N ASP A 153 -5.08 -17.48 -3.47
CA ASP A 153 -4.85 -18.83 -2.96
C ASP A 153 -3.35 -19.19 -3.01
N GLY A 154 -2.81 -19.61 -1.89
CA GLY A 154 -1.39 -19.90 -1.72
C GLY A 154 -0.50 -18.67 -1.45
N GLY A 155 -1.09 -17.50 -1.29
CA GLY A 155 -0.39 -16.29 -0.84
C GLY A 155 -0.07 -16.34 0.66
N VAL A 156 0.79 -15.41 1.09
CA VAL A 156 1.14 -15.26 2.51
C VAL A 156 0.14 -14.34 3.18
N LEU A 157 -0.63 -14.89 4.11
CA LEU A 157 -1.54 -14.14 4.96
C LEU A 157 -0.94 -13.89 6.34
N GLU A 158 -1.48 -12.89 7.04
CA GLU A 158 -1.19 -12.67 8.45
C GLU A 158 -1.47 -13.96 9.24
N ASN A 159 -0.60 -14.31 10.15
CA ASN A 159 -0.66 -15.52 10.98
C ASN A 159 -0.44 -16.86 10.25
N SER A 160 -0.22 -16.86 8.95
CA SER A 160 -0.01 -18.16 8.29
C SER A 160 1.31 -18.78 8.69
N GLY A 161 2.32 -18.00 9.04
CA GLY A 161 3.66 -18.51 9.39
C GLY A 161 4.27 -19.46 8.34
N TRP A 162 3.44 -19.94 7.44
CA TRP A 162 3.70 -20.92 6.42
C TRP A 162 2.95 -20.57 5.13
N TRP A 163 3.62 -20.67 4.04
CA TRP A 163 3.15 -20.43 2.68
C TRP A 163 2.12 -21.48 2.15
N HIS A 164 1.52 -22.26 3.05
CA HIS A 164 0.49 -23.25 2.75
C HIS A 164 -0.89 -22.87 3.31
N ASP A 165 -1.08 -21.62 3.70
CA ASP A 165 -2.40 -21.20 4.11
C ASP A 165 -3.29 -21.07 2.88
N ASN A 166 -4.28 -21.95 2.77
CA ASN A 166 -5.24 -21.99 1.66
C ASN A 166 -6.35 -20.93 1.78
N ARG A 167 -6.20 -19.98 2.68
CA ARG A 167 -7.16 -18.89 2.83
C ARG A 167 -6.93 -17.83 1.74
N TYR A 168 -8.03 -17.40 1.15
CA TYR A 168 -8.02 -16.34 0.15
C TYR A 168 -9.34 -15.57 0.19
N PHE A 169 -9.34 -14.39 -0.40
CA PHE A 169 -10.56 -13.61 -0.53
C PHE A 169 -11.40 -14.07 -1.73
N SER A 170 -12.72 -14.09 -1.57
CA SER A 170 -13.63 -14.50 -2.65
C SER A 170 -13.55 -13.62 -3.89
N ASP A 171 -13.11 -12.36 -3.74
CA ASP A 171 -12.93 -11.38 -4.80
C ASP A 171 -11.48 -11.28 -5.33
N GLN A 172 -10.63 -12.24 -4.98
CA GLN A 172 -9.19 -12.24 -5.32
C GLN A 172 -8.89 -12.06 -6.82
N ARG A 173 -9.81 -12.48 -7.70
CA ARG A 173 -9.63 -12.33 -9.15
C ARG A 173 -9.72 -10.88 -9.62
N LYS A 174 -10.35 -10.02 -8.83
CA LYS A 174 -10.53 -8.60 -9.14
C LYS A 174 -9.64 -7.70 -8.32
N SER A 175 -9.38 -8.07 -7.08
CA SER A 175 -8.63 -7.24 -6.13
C SER A 175 -7.15 -7.17 -6.48
N LEU A 176 -6.54 -6.01 -6.28
CA LEU A 176 -5.12 -5.76 -6.57
C LEU A 176 -4.20 -6.70 -5.78
N MET A 177 -4.48 -6.94 -4.51
CA MET A 177 -3.67 -7.85 -3.68
C MET A 177 -3.96 -9.32 -3.95
N GLY A 178 -5.01 -9.61 -4.71
CA GLY A 178 -5.23 -10.89 -5.36
C GLY A 178 -4.56 -10.94 -6.73
N ASN A 179 -5.34 -11.23 -7.75
CA ASN A 179 -4.89 -11.40 -9.13
C ASN A 179 -5.48 -10.36 -10.09
N GLY A 180 -6.08 -9.31 -9.54
CA GLY A 180 -6.76 -8.27 -10.30
C GLY A 180 -6.06 -6.92 -10.27
N THR A 181 -6.85 -5.89 -10.49
CA THR A 181 -6.39 -4.50 -10.61
C THR A 181 -7.18 -3.54 -9.73
N GLU A 182 -8.24 -4.01 -9.08
CA GLU A 182 -9.13 -3.16 -8.32
C GLU A 182 -8.63 -2.95 -6.88
N LEU A 183 -8.66 -1.70 -6.43
CA LEU A 183 -8.41 -1.39 -5.03
C LEU A 183 -9.57 -1.84 -4.14
N ARG A 184 -9.26 -2.02 -2.84
CA ARG A 184 -10.25 -2.33 -1.80
C ARG A 184 -10.05 -1.42 -0.61
N GLU A 185 -11.16 -1.02 0.02
CA GLU A 185 -11.14 -0.18 1.21
C GLU A 185 -10.32 -0.82 2.34
N ARG A 186 -10.39 -2.13 2.49
CA ARG A 186 -9.66 -2.90 3.50
C ARG A 186 -8.14 -2.71 3.47
N TYR A 187 -7.58 -2.29 2.34
CA TYR A 187 -6.13 -2.01 2.25
C TYR A 187 -5.69 -0.85 3.14
N PHE A 188 -6.63 -0.05 3.59
CA PHE A 188 -6.40 1.13 4.43
C PHE A 188 -6.95 0.97 5.86
N ASP A 189 -7.41 -0.21 6.24
CA ASP A 189 -8.01 -0.46 7.57
C ASP A 189 -7.06 -0.13 8.71
N HIS A 190 -5.79 -0.52 8.59
CA HIS A 190 -4.78 -0.25 9.61
C HIS A 190 -4.47 1.26 9.75
N ILE A 191 -4.56 2.03 8.66
CA ILE A 191 -4.42 3.49 8.69
C ILE A 191 -5.63 4.12 9.37
N ALA A 192 -6.84 3.68 9.03
CA ALA A 192 -8.07 4.14 9.67
C ALA A 192 -8.05 3.87 11.18
N ARG A 193 -7.62 2.69 11.58
CA ARG A 193 -7.46 2.31 12.99
C ARG A 193 -6.47 3.18 13.72
N LYS A 194 -5.32 3.47 13.09
CA LYS A 194 -4.30 4.33 13.67
C LYS A 194 -4.82 5.75 13.91
N VAL A 195 -5.50 6.35 12.94
CA VAL A 195 -6.11 7.69 13.10
C VAL A 195 -7.24 7.66 14.13
N SER A 196 -8.05 6.62 14.15
CA SER A 196 -9.11 6.44 15.15
C SER A 196 -8.53 6.43 16.56
N ASN A 197 -7.43 5.71 16.79
CA ASN A 197 -6.76 5.66 18.09
C ASN A 197 -6.15 7.00 18.48
N LEU A 198 -5.58 7.73 17.53
CA LEU A 198 -4.96 9.04 17.79
C LEU A 198 -5.97 10.13 18.12
N THR A 199 -7.16 10.05 17.52
CA THR A 199 -8.19 11.09 17.65
C THR A 199 -9.25 10.76 18.69
N GLY A 200 -9.34 9.51 19.12
CA GLY A 200 -10.44 9.02 19.97
C GLY A 200 -11.78 8.97 19.23
N ARG A 201 -11.77 9.02 17.91
CA ARG A 201 -12.94 9.05 17.04
C ARG A 201 -12.83 7.98 15.97
N GLU A 202 -13.91 7.25 15.73
CA GLU A 202 -13.89 6.17 14.76
C GLU A 202 -13.94 6.70 13.32
N TYR A 203 -12.97 6.24 12.51
CA TYR A 203 -12.86 6.52 11.09
C TYR A 203 -12.93 5.21 10.29
N LEU A 204 -13.51 5.29 9.11
CA LEU A 204 -13.58 4.20 8.15
C LEU A 204 -12.89 4.63 6.84
N PRO A 205 -12.18 3.73 6.16
CA PRO A 205 -11.62 4.04 4.86
C PRO A 205 -12.69 4.06 3.78
N ALA A 206 -12.53 4.94 2.81
CA ALA A 206 -13.32 4.98 1.59
C ALA A 206 -12.40 5.19 0.39
N LEU A 207 -12.72 4.56 -0.73
CA LEU A 207 -11.96 4.74 -1.96
C LEU A 207 -12.31 6.05 -2.64
N VAL A 208 -11.30 6.68 -3.22
CA VAL A 208 -11.40 7.85 -4.09
C VAL A 208 -11.17 7.40 -5.52
N GLN A 209 -12.02 7.84 -6.44
CA GLN A 209 -11.86 7.52 -7.86
C GLN A 209 -10.54 8.08 -8.40
N PRO A 210 -9.84 7.34 -9.28
CA PRO A 210 -8.60 7.82 -9.87
C PRO A 210 -8.86 8.98 -10.81
N SER A 211 -7.85 9.84 -10.93
CA SER A 211 -7.82 10.88 -11.97
C SER A 211 -7.60 10.32 -13.37
N SER A 212 -7.04 9.11 -13.47
CA SER A 212 -6.81 8.36 -14.71
C SER A 212 -7.56 7.03 -14.67
N ASN A 213 -7.86 6.47 -15.85
CA ASN A 213 -8.54 5.18 -15.95
C ASN A 213 -7.55 4.03 -15.74
N THR A 214 -7.56 3.43 -14.56
CA THR A 214 -6.71 2.29 -14.22
C THR A 214 -7.22 0.96 -14.78
N SER A 215 -8.43 0.92 -15.35
CA SER A 215 -9.03 -0.30 -15.94
C SER A 215 -8.31 -0.78 -17.19
N ASN A 216 -7.48 0.08 -17.81
CA ASN A 216 -6.73 -0.25 -19.02
C ASN A 216 -5.48 -1.10 -18.74
N TYR A 217 -5.11 -1.32 -17.49
CA TYR A 217 -3.95 -2.13 -17.15
C TYR A 217 -4.26 -3.63 -17.23
N SER A 218 -3.33 -4.38 -17.80
CA SER A 218 -3.45 -5.83 -17.90
C SER A 218 -3.26 -6.51 -16.54
N GLN A 219 -3.93 -7.65 -16.37
CA GLN A 219 -3.76 -8.52 -15.22
C GLN A 219 -2.30 -8.96 -15.07
N PRO A 220 -1.77 -9.06 -13.83
CA PRO A 220 -0.45 -9.64 -13.58
C PRO A 220 -0.39 -11.10 -14.07
N VAL A 221 0.74 -11.49 -14.64
CA VAL A 221 0.95 -12.85 -15.19
C VAL A 221 0.72 -13.95 -14.14
N ARG A 222 0.97 -13.66 -12.86
CA ARG A 222 0.73 -14.60 -11.76
C ARG A 222 -0.73 -15.03 -11.59
N ALA A 223 -1.69 -14.25 -12.10
CA ALA A 223 -3.11 -14.61 -12.06
C ALA A 223 -3.40 -15.96 -12.74
N ARG A 224 -2.62 -16.32 -13.76
CA ARG A 224 -2.81 -17.56 -14.53
C ARG A 224 -2.29 -18.82 -13.82
N ALA A 225 -1.34 -18.68 -12.90
CA ALA A 225 -0.73 -19.83 -12.23
C ALA A 225 -1.61 -20.42 -11.11
N ILE A 226 -2.59 -19.67 -10.64
CA ILE A 226 -3.38 -20.00 -9.45
C ILE A 226 -4.72 -20.64 -9.81
N ASP A 227 -5.19 -20.45 -11.03
CA ASP A 227 -6.44 -21.06 -11.51
C ASP A 227 -6.40 -22.60 -11.59
N THR A 228 -5.24 -23.21 -11.37
CA THR A 228 -5.05 -24.67 -11.46
C THR A 228 -5.30 -25.44 -10.15
N HIS A 229 -5.53 -24.75 -9.03
CA HIS A 229 -5.84 -25.41 -7.76
C HIS A 229 -7.27 -25.12 -7.28
N PRO A 230 -8.21 -26.03 -7.57
CA PRO A 230 -9.58 -25.91 -7.08
C PRO A 230 -9.67 -26.41 -5.63
N LYS A 231 -9.18 -25.70 -4.63
CA LYS A 231 -9.36 -26.16 -3.25
C LYS A 231 -9.79 -25.09 -2.28
N ILE A 232 -10.91 -25.39 -1.67
CA ILE A 232 -11.48 -24.88 -0.43
C ILE A 232 -11.52 -23.35 -0.34
N ARG A 233 -12.60 -22.81 -0.87
CA ARG A 233 -12.97 -21.40 -0.75
C ARG A 233 -13.47 -21.12 0.65
N THR A 234 -12.62 -20.69 1.53
CA THR A 234 -13.04 -20.08 2.78
C THR A 234 -13.24 -18.60 2.55
N HIS A 235 -14.44 -18.13 2.80
CA HIS A 235 -14.78 -16.72 2.70
C HIS A 235 -14.26 -16.00 3.95
N LEU A 236 -13.05 -15.48 3.88
CA LEU A 236 -12.56 -14.57 4.89
C LEU A 236 -13.07 -13.18 4.57
N LYS A 237 -13.95 -12.67 5.42
CA LYS A 237 -14.27 -11.25 5.47
C LYS A 237 -13.22 -10.57 6.33
N PHE A 238 -12.41 -9.70 5.72
CA PHE A 238 -11.36 -8.99 6.42
C PHE A 238 -11.89 -7.98 7.46
N GLY A 239 -13.19 -7.67 7.42
CA GLY A 239 -13.86 -6.83 8.40
C GLY A 239 -14.16 -7.51 9.75
N ASP A 240 -13.98 -8.83 9.81
CA ASP A 240 -14.22 -9.64 11.02
C ASP A 240 -12.93 -9.92 11.80
N ARG A 241 -11.86 -9.14 11.62
CA ARG A 241 -10.80 -9.10 12.63
C ARG A 241 -11.37 -8.37 13.84
N GLY A 242 -12.21 -9.18 14.49
CA GLY A 242 -12.92 -8.83 15.66
C GLY A 242 -12.00 -8.37 16.77
N ASN A 243 -12.47 -7.58 17.44
CA ASN A 243 -12.55 -7.58 18.86
C ASN A 243 -12.30 -8.99 19.43
N ASP A 244 -11.03 -9.26 19.76
CA ASP A 244 -10.62 -10.10 20.87
C ASP A 244 -9.35 -9.50 21.47
#